data_7363a60d1046bd6b1defb0fde66a7611
#
_entry.id   7363a60d1046bd6b1defb0fde66a7611
#
_cell.length_a   1.000
_cell.length_b   1.000
_cell.length_c   1.000
_cell.angle_alpha   90.00
_cell.angle_beta   90.00
_cell.angle_gamma   90.00
#
_symmetry.space_group_name_H-M   'P 1'
#
loop_
_entity.id
_entity.type
_entity.pdbx_description
1 polymer ?
#
loop_
_entity_poly.entity_id
_entity_poly.type
_entity_poly.pdbx_seq_one_letter_code
_entity_poly.pdbx_strand_id
1 'polypeptide(L)'
;MLRQGASRQITDYEQRFSSLQNLYGSVLSNLIRMDFDCKEVSKTAKEFFGVQSVRFAGVDGTMYSRPLFDLVIFFGGAYASTGTITFSDDKPTVEYDERTVQQGAGISSVVPVYVNEIPDIDQTFFAPRQPDQINLDKPLTDESIISNATIANWIMTFAEYYLAYKLATDTKQNTHIILLDRSLSIERASLLYDTSKSEFWEARSSIIGYAVDGAPIDINDLTIARQWVCNPALRLPPPRADYLRYAVIDLAKRRGTLTRNQILSEFGIVDEKRTKRVQRCLTHLIRKNIFNEKNETFTLNKKYVATWERIKKLVVNLGDRFFFTDGCDMETTGLMKIVKEGKENWLTTLDIAFLTLFTLQMLMEECWKRRILLVGITKDTAARDMKRQLIPIVHNEGLLKTAISQEEFEKLPNTDRMILQSASIFSPEMIKPPWSLIEYDTAFRTMVPDKQNRKGYVSGAIRNKIGLERVFLKTYVQLSQAKTDFMLRSNVLLIDRLAYPEMDYAPENVVEFWNELSDGSKEPVETILFVDKGVPNKLQDLIMSMLVAMAPLSIPEAFGHNKPLFIADKVAKWNYSQFKRIVDTTADWILNNHKLRRFIFYMSTFRERRATIEAARREGV
;
A
#
# COMPACT_ATOMS: atom_id res chain seq x y z
N MET A 1 -29.56 -21.96 23.88
CA MET A 1 -28.43 -21.15 24.35
C MET A 1 -27.78 -20.28 23.25
N LEU A 2 -27.23 -20.85 22.17
CA LEU A 2 -26.55 -20.04 21.11
C LEU A 2 -27.49 -19.02 20.45
N ARG A 3 -28.71 -19.39 20.06
CA ARG A 3 -29.70 -18.47 19.47
C ARG A 3 -30.10 -17.34 20.43
N GLN A 4 -30.31 -17.65 21.70
CA GLN A 4 -30.67 -16.64 22.72
C GLN A 4 -29.48 -15.71 23.02
N GLY A 5 -28.23 -16.22 23.04
CA GLY A 5 -27.03 -15.41 23.20
C GLY A 5 -26.84 -14.49 22.02
N ALA A 6 -27.00 -14.97 20.78
CA ALA A 6 -26.91 -14.16 19.58
C ALA A 6 -27.99 -13.06 19.53
N SER A 7 -29.27 -13.42 19.86
CA SER A 7 -30.36 -12.43 19.90
C SER A 7 -30.08 -11.32 20.93
N ARG A 8 -29.60 -11.68 22.12
CA ARG A 8 -29.24 -10.69 23.15
C ARG A 8 -28.12 -9.73 22.66
N GLN A 9 -27.08 -10.30 22.06
CA GLN A 9 -26.00 -9.46 21.53
C GLN A 9 -26.48 -8.52 20.42
N ILE A 10 -27.38 -8.98 19.55
CA ILE A 10 -27.95 -8.11 18.50
C ILE A 10 -28.78 -7.00 19.14
N THR A 11 -29.65 -7.31 20.11
CA THR A 11 -30.45 -6.31 20.80
C THR A 11 -29.62 -5.30 21.58
N ASP A 12 -28.57 -5.77 22.27
CA ASP A 12 -27.62 -4.88 22.97
C ASP A 12 -26.88 -3.97 21.96
N TYR A 13 -26.57 -4.50 20.79
CA TYR A 13 -25.97 -3.73 19.71
C TYR A 13 -26.91 -2.65 19.16
N GLU A 14 -28.17 -3.01 18.88
CA GLU A 14 -29.21 -2.08 18.42
C GLU A 14 -29.48 -0.96 19.42
N GLN A 15 -29.59 -1.29 20.71
CA GLN A 15 -29.74 -0.28 21.76
C GLN A 15 -28.55 0.66 21.84
N ARG A 16 -27.33 0.12 21.76
CA ARG A 16 -26.10 0.93 21.75
C ARG A 16 -26.05 1.87 20.56
N PHE A 17 -26.42 1.42 19.36
CA PHE A 17 -26.45 2.25 18.17
C PHE A 17 -27.56 3.31 18.21
N SER A 18 -28.73 2.97 18.69
CA SER A 18 -29.84 3.93 18.86
C SER A 18 -29.45 5.07 19.82
N SER A 19 -28.74 4.75 20.92
CA SER A 19 -28.27 5.78 21.85
C SER A 19 -27.21 6.73 21.25
N LEU A 20 -26.55 6.33 20.16
CA LEU A 20 -25.55 7.15 19.47
C LEU A 20 -26.09 7.85 18.21
N GLN A 21 -27.37 7.67 17.89
CA GLN A 21 -27.96 8.25 16.67
C GLN A 21 -27.78 9.76 16.56
N ASN A 22 -28.02 10.49 17.65
CA ASN A 22 -27.81 11.95 17.70
C ASN A 22 -26.34 12.33 17.50
N LEU A 23 -25.43 11.54 18.08
CA LEU A 23 -23.97 11.73 17.94
C LEU A 23 -23.55 11.51 16.49
N TYR A 24 -24.03 10.47 15.83
CA TYR A 24 -23.71 10.24 14.42
C TYR A 24 -24.16 11.41 13.55
N GLY A 25 -25.37 11.91 13.73
CA GLY A 25 -25.87 13.06 12.99
C GLY A 25 -25.08 14.32 13.24
N SER A 26 -24.74 14.63 14.48
CA SER A 26 -24.04 15.86 14.85
C SER A 26 -22.56 15.88 14.46
N VAL A 27 -21.85 14.77 14.68
CA VAL A 27 -20.41 14.67 14.41
C VAL A 27 -20.12 14.41 12.94
N LEU A 28 -20.75 13.37 12.39
CA LEU A 28 -20.43 12.93 11.04
C LEU A 28 -21.01 13.85 9.97
N SER A 29 -22.10 14.58 10.25
CA SER A 29 -22.62 15.59 9.31
C SER A 29 -21.61 16.67 8.96
N ASN A 30 -20.65 16.95 9.84
CA ASN A 30 -19.55 17.88 9.59
C ASN A 30 -18.45 17.28 8.70
N LEU A 31 -18.32 15.96 8.72
CA LEU A 31 -17.24 15.23 8.02
C LEU A 31 -17.71 14.58 6.71
N ILE A 32 -19.02 14.45 6.50
CA ILE A 32 -19.58 13.79 5.32
C ILE A 32 -19.95 14.82 4.25
N ARG A 33 -19.59 14.50 3.02
CA ARG A 33 -19.94 15.22 1.78
C ARG A 33 -20.88 14.31 0.96
N MET A 34 -22.01 14.85 0.52
CA MET A 34 -23.03 14.09 -0.23
C MET A 34 -23.18 14.55 -1.67
N ASP A 35 -22.83 15.79 -1.96
CA ASP A 35 -23.06 16.40 -3.26
C ASP A 35 -21.75 16.72 -3.98
N PHE A 36 -21.75 16.53 -5.28
CA PHE A 36 -20.73 17.01 -6.21
C PHE A 36 -21.41 17.54 -7.49
N ASP A 37 -20.85 18.59 -8.06
CA ASP A 37 -21.36 19.19 -9.29
C ASP A 37 -20.68 18.57 -10.51
N CYS A 38 -21.46 17.92 -11.39
CA CYS A 38 -20.93 17.26 -12.59
C CYS A 38 -20.24 18.26 -13.55
N LYS A 39 -20.66 19.51 -13.60
CA LYS A 39 -20.00 20.54 -14.42
C LYS A 39 -18.61 20.88 -13.88
N GLU A 40 -18.49 21.04 -12.57
CA GLU A 40 -17.17 21.27 -11.94
C GLU A 40 -16.28 20.03 -12.04
N VAL A 41 -16.85 18.83 -11.95
CA VAL A 41 -16.13 17.56 -12.20
C VAL A 41 -15.61 17.49 -13.63
N SER A 42 -16.44 17.85 -14.63
CA SER A 42 -16.05 17.89 -16.05
C SER A 42 -14.89 18.86 -16.30
N LYS A 43 -14.93 20.06 -15.68
CA LYS A 43 -13.82 21.02 -15.73
C LYS A 43 -12.56 20.47 -15.06
N THR A 44 -12.71 19.86 -13.89
CA THR A 44 -11.60 19.24 -13.13
C THR A 44 -10.94 18.13 -13.93
N ALA A 45 -11.72 17.27 -14.60
CA ALA A 45 -11.20 16.23 -15.48
C ALA A 45 -10.35 16.84 -16.60
N LYS A 46 -10.85 17.90 -17.25
CA LYS A 46 -10.10 18.61 -18.29
C LYS A 46 -8.84 19.31 -17.74
N GLU A 47 -8.91 19.90 -16.54
CA GLU A 47 -7.77 20.52 -15.86
C GLU A 47 -6.69 19.49 -15.52
N PHE A 48 -7.10 18.33 -14.97
CA PHE A 48 -6.19 17.32 -14.51
C PHE A 48 -5.63 16.43 -15.63
N PHE A 49 -6.49 15.89 -16.49
CA PHE A 49 -6.09 14.97 -17.56
C PHE A 49 -5.76 15.65 -18.89
N GLY A 50 -6.15 16.91 -19.07
CA GLY A 50 -6.08 17.62 -20.35
C GLY A 50 -7.23 17.31 -21.32
N VAL A 51 -8.03 16.26 -21.04
CA VAL A 51 -9.18 15.80 -21.83
C VAL A 51 -10.31 15.34 -20.92
N GLN A 52 -11.52 15.24 -21.45
CA GLN A 52 -12.70 14.79 -20.69
C GLN A 52 -12.97 13.29 -20.84
N SER A 53 -12.50 12.69 -21.92
CA SER A 53 -12.65 11.25 -22.16
C SER A 53 -11.30 10.56 -21.93
N VAL A 54 -11.23 9.67 -20.96
CA VAL A 54 -9.98 9.08 -20.49
C VAL A 54 -10.09 7.57 -20.33
N ARG A 55 -8.99 6.87 -20.59
CA ARG A 55 -8.91 5.44 -20.39
C ARG A 55 -8.64 5.11 -18.92
N PHE A 56 -9.29 4.05 -18.44
CA PHE A 56 -9.07 3.49 -17.11
C PHE A 56 -8.65 2.04 -17.16
N ALA A 57 -8.02 1.59 -16.09
CA ALA A 57 -7.76 0.20 -15.81
C ALA A 57 -8.08 -0.11 -14.34
N GLY A 58 -8.83 -1.19 -14.10
CA GLY A 58 -9.02 -1.77 -12.78
C GLY A 58 -8.18 -3.05 -12.69
N VAL A 59 -7.30 -3.15 -11.70
CA VAL A 59 -6.35 -4.26 -11.54
C VAL A 59 -6.67 -5.03 -10.27
N ASP A 60 -6.72 -6.36 -10.38
CA ASP A 60 -6.91 -7.26 -9.25
C ASP A 60 -6.04 -8.50 -9.43
N GLY A 61 -5.62 -9.12 -8.32
CA GLY A 61 -4.73 -10.26 -8.29
C GLY A 61 -5.40 -11.56 -7.91
N THR A 62 -4.71 -12.64 -8.19
CA THR A 62 -5.08 -13.96 -7.68
C THR A 62 -3.83 -14.79 -7.41
N MET A 63 -3.95 -15.71 -6.46
CA MET A 63 -2.86 -16.62 -6.13
C MET A 63 -3.40 -17.97 -5.65
N TYR A 64 -2.59 -18.99 -5.82
CA TYR A 64 -2.79 -20.29 -5.20
C TYR A 64 -1.44 -20.90 -4.84
N SER A 65 -1.35 -21.55 -3.70
CA SER A 65 -0.17 -22.28 -3.27
C SER A 65 -0.54 -23.64 -2.71
N ARG A 66 0.33 -24.62 -2.99
CA ARG A 66 0.26 -25.94 -2.39
C ARG A 66 1.58 -26.25 -1.72
N PRO A 67 1.66 -26.16 -0.40
CA PRO A 67 2.87 -26.52 0.33
C PRO A 67 3.08 -28.03 0.29
N LEU A 68 4.32 -28.43 0.08
CA LEU A 68 4.80 -29.81 0.16
C LEU A 68 5.99 -29.82 1.13
N PHE A 69 5.69 -29.78 2.42
CA PHE A 69 6.67 -29.63 3.50
C PHE A 69 7.44 -28.31 3.36
N ASP A 70 8.75 -28.32 3.23
CA ASP A 70 9.56 -27.11 3.04
C ASP A 70 9.58 -26.60 1.61
N LEU A 71 8.88 -27.29 0.71
CA LEU A 71 8.69 -26.84 -0.66
C LEU A 71 7.30 -26.24 -0.83
N VAL A 72 7.19 -25.24 -1.67
CA VAL A 72 5.90 -24.72 -2.09
C VAL A 72 5.83 -24.63 -3.61
N ILE A 73 4.73 -25.12 -4.16
CA ILE A 73 4.38 -24.91 -5.56
C ILE A 73 3.30 -23.85 -5.58
N PHE A 74 3.47 -22.80 -6.34
CA PHE A 74 2.49 -21.73 -6.34
C PHE A 74 2.32 -21.06 -7.70
N PHE A 75 1.22 -20.37 -7.79
CA PHE A 75 0.88 -19.45 -8.85
C PHE A 75 0.53 -18.10 -8.24
N GLY A 76 0.97 -17.03 -8.86
CA GLY A 76 0.58 -15.66 -8.55
C GLY A 76 0.46 -14.84 -9.82
N GLY A 77 -0.57 -14.00 -9.91
CA GLY A 77 -0.78 -13.17 -11.08
C GLY A 77 -1.74 -12.02 -10.81
N ALA A 78 -1.80 -11.10 -11.77
CA ALA A 78 -2.69 -9.96 -11.75
C ALA A 78 -3.34 -9.78 -13.13
N TYR A 79 -4.56 -9.26 -13.12
CA TYR A 79 -5.37 -9.08 -14.31
C TYR A 79 -6.02 -7.70 -14.29
N ALA A 80 -6.17 -7.09 -15.45
CA ALA A 80 -6.77 -5.79 -15.59
C ALA A 80 -8.05 -5.83 -16.43
N SER A 81 -9.06 -5.09 -16.00
CA SER A 81 -10.18 -4.69 -16.85
C SER A 81 -9.95 -3.26 -17.32
N THR A 82 -10.19 -2.99 -18.60
CA THR A 82 -9.98 -1.67 -19.19
C THR A 82 -11.24 -1.13 -19.83
N GLY A 83 -11.25 0.18 -20.06
CA GLY A 83 -12.34 0.88 -20.69
C GLY A 83 -12.07 2.38 -20.77
N THR A 84 -13.13 3.12 -21.10
CA THR A 84 -13.10 4.58 -21.23
C THR A 84 -14.21 5.18 -20.36
N ILE A 85 -13.87 6.25 -19.64
CA ILE A 85 -14.84 7.09 -18.94
C ILE A 85 -14.83 8.48 -19.57
N THR A 86 -16.02 9.01 -19.82
CA THR A 86 -16.21 10.36 -20.35
C THR A 86 -16.93 11.22 -19.32
N PHE A 87 -16.26 12.25 -18.85
CA PHE A 87 -16.80 13.24 -17.92
C PHE A 87 -17.50 14.34 -18.69
N SER A 88 -18.81 14.37 -18.63
CA SER A 88 -19.65 15.40 -19.21
C SER A 88 -20.26 16.31 -18.13
N ASP A 89 -20.96 17.35 -18.54
CA ASP A 89 -21.67 18.24 -17.60
C ASP A 89 -22.85 17.55 -16.90
N ASP A 90 -23.24 16.38 -17.41
CA ASP A 90 -24.15 15.43 -16.79
C ASP A 90 -23.36 14.29 -16.11
N LYS A 91 -24.03 13.16 -15.82
CA LYS A 91 -23.37 11.98 -15.25
C LYS A 91 -22.32 11.44 -16.21
N PRO A 92 -21.14 11.06 -15.71
CA PRO A 92 -20.14 10.41 -16.54
C PRO A 92 -20.66 9.11 -17.15
N THR A 93 -20.22 8.83 -18.37
CA THR A 93 -20.50 7.57 -19.09
C THR A 93 -19.29 6.67 -19.08
N VAL A 94 -19.52 5.37 -18.95
CA VAL A 94 -18.45 4.35 -18.85
C VAL A 94 -18.66 3.28 -19.90
N GLU A 95 -17.65 3.06 -20.72
CA GLU A 95 -17.60 2.00 -21.72
C GLU A 95 -16.48 1.04 -21.39
N TYR A 96 -16.76 -0.27 -21.45
CA TYR A 96 -15.79 -1.34 -21.17
C TYR A 96 -15.30 -1.95 -22.46
N ASP A 97 -14.00 -2.26 -22.51
CA ASP A 97 -13.41 -2.96 -23.65
C ASP A 97 -13.90 -4.41 -23.69
N GLU A 98 -14.57 -4.82 -24.77
CA GLU A 98 -15.15 -6.18 -24.91
C GLU A 98 -14.10 -7.29 -24.75
N ARG A 99 -12.89 -7.09 -25.27
CA ARG A 99 -11.80 -8.06 -25.15
C ARG A 99 -11.39 -8.32 -23.70
N THR A 100 -11.50 -7.34 -22.82
CA THR A 100 -11.13 -7.45 -21.41
C THR A 100 -12.10 -8.34 -20.63
N VAL A 101 -13.35 -8.39 -21.04
CA VAL A 101 -14.36 -9.26 -20.41
C VAL A 101 -14.10 -10.74 -20.75
N GLN A 102 -13.52 -11.01 -21.93
CA GLN A 102 -13.29 -12.37 -22.40
C GLN A 102 -11.87 -12.90 -22.19
N GLN A 103 -10.85 -12.06 -22.26
CA GLN A 103 -9.45 -12.50 -22.28
C GLN A 103 -8.53 -11.75 -21.30
N GLY A 104 -8.93 -10.61 -20.73
CA GLY A 104 -8.19 -9.79 -19.76
C GLY A 104 -6.73 -9.53 -20.11
N ALA A 105 -6.25 -8.30 -20.03
CA ALA A 105 -4.82 -8.06 -19.98
C ALA A 105 -4.31 -8.54 -18.62
N GLY A 106 -3.32 -9.44 -18.61
CA GLY A 106 -2.83 -9.98 -17.35
C GLY A 106 -1.40 -10.46 -17.45
N ILE A 107 -0.77 -10.58 -16.31
CA ILE A 107 0.54 -11.19 -16.10
C ILE A 107 0.45 -12.25 -15.02
N SER A 108 1.19 -13.33 -15.17
CA SER A 108 1.21 -14.38 -14.17
C SER A 108 2.56 -15.06 -14.11
N SER A 109 2.88 -15.61 -12.94
CA SER A 109 4.04 -16.45 -12.73
C SER A 109 3.60 -17.76 -12.10
N VAL A 110 4.06 -18.87 -12.66
CA VAL A 110 3.91 -20.21 -12.09
C VAL A 110 5.29 -20.69 -11.70
N VAL A 111 5.54 -20.81 -10.42
CA VAL A 111 6.80 -21.36 -9.91
C VAL A 111 6.57 -22.82 -9.52
N PRO A 112 7.17 -23.78 -10.25
CA PRO A 112 6.91 -25.20 -10.03
C PRO A 112 7.38 -25.66 -8.65
N VAL A 113 8.51 -25.16 -8.17
CA VAL A 113 9.03 -25.50 -6.84
C VAL A 113 9.80 -24.31 -6.28
N TYR A 114 9.41 -23.88 -5.11
CA TYR A 114 10.15 -22.92 -4.29
C TYR A 114 10.68 -23.63 -3.05
N VAL A 115 12.00 -23.61 -2.88
CA VAL A 115 12.67 -24.18 -1.72
C VAL A 115 12.74 -23.12 -0.64
N ASN A 116 12.41 -23.50 0.59
CA ASN A 116 12.53 -22.59 1.72
C ASN A 116 13.96 -22.05 1.79
N GLU A 117 14.07 -20.76 1.93
CA GLU A 117 15.26 -20.10 2.40
C GLU A 117 15.38 -20.30 3.91
N ILE A 118 15.98 -21.35 4.29
CA ILE A 118 16.59 -21.37 5.61
C ILE A 118 17.75 -20.39 5.50
N PRO A 119 17.70 -19.20 6.15
CA PRO A 119 18.89 -18.37 6.23
C PRO A 119 19.98 -19.28 6.78
N ASP A 120 21.15 -19.24 6.15
CA ASP A 120 22.29 -20.09 6.49
C ASP A 120 22.56 -20.07 8.00
N ILE A 121 21.85 -20.91 8.72
CA ILE A 121 22.09 -21.20 10.13
C ILE A 121 23.52 -21.78 10.25
N ASP A 122 23.98 -22.45 9.20
CA ASP A 122 25.30 -23.09 9.15
C ASP A 122 26.46 -22.10 9.23
N GLN A 123 26.36 -20.91 8.63
CA GLN A 123 27.43 -19.91 8.73
C GLN A 123 27.51 -19.29 10.13
N THR A 124 26.39 -19.12 10.82
CA THR A 124 26.37 -18.58 12.18
C THR A 124 26.63 -19.65 13.24
N PHE A 125 26.40 -20.93 12.94
CA PHE A 125 26.62 -22.04 13.85
C PHE A 125 28.11 -22.32 14.08
N PHE A 126 28.93 -22.11 13.06
CA PHE A 126 30.39 -22.32 13.12
C PHE A 126 31.19 -21.03 13.35
N ALA A 127 30.57 -19.87 13.34
CA ALA A 127 31.24 -18.61 13.63
C ALA A 127 31.48 -18.47 15.15
N PRO A 128 32.67 -18.02 15.60
CA PRO A 128 32.89 -17.75 17.01
C PRO A 128 31.89 -16.68 17.49
N ARG A 129 31.11 -17.04 18.52
CA ARG A 129 30.09 -16.19 19.11
C ARG A 129 30.72 -14.92 19.67
N GLN A 130 30.29 -13.75 19.17
CA GLN A 130 30.54 -12.49 19.85
C GLN A 130 29.44 -12.26 20.90
N PRO A 131 29.79 -11.65 22.08
CA PRO A 131 28.84 -11.52 23.19
C PRO A 131 27.57 -10.76 22.90
N ASP A 132 27.57 -9.91 21.86
CA ASP A 132 26.45 -9.02 21.50
C ASP A 132 25.63 -9.53 20.31
N GLN A 133 25.86 -10.73 19.82
CA GLN A 133 25.04 -11.31 18.78
C GLN A 133 23.74 -11.84 19.36
N ILE A 134 22.65 -11.28 18.86
CA ILE A 134 21.26 -11.68 19.12
C ILE A 134 21.18 -13.21 19.04
N ASN A 135 20.66 -13.82 20.10
CA ASN A 135 20.41 -15.26 20.21
C ASN A 135 19.67 -15.78 18.97
N LEU A 136 20.41 -16.39 18.07
CA LEU A 136 19.89 -17.15 16.93
C LEU A 136 19.48 -18.58 17.33
N ASP A 137 19.55 -18.89 18.62
CA ASP A 137 19.07 -20.16 19.22
C ASP A 137 17.54 -20.30 19.23
N LYS A 138 16.81 -19.44 18.52
CA LYS A 138 15.39 -19.72 18.26
C LYS A 138 15.31 -20.88 17.28
N PRO A 139 14.67 -21.99 17.66
CA PRO A 139 14.37 -23.06 16.72
C PRO A 139 13.66 -22.46 15.50
N LEU A 140 13.83 -23.08 14.33
CA LEU A 140 13.03 -22.77 13.13
C LEU A 140 11.57 -22.70 13.57
N THR A 141 11.11 -21.48 13.77
CA THR A 141 9.76 -21.26 14.27
C THR A 141 8.79 -21.51 13.12
N ASP A 142 7.57 -21.85 13.48
CA ASP A 142 6.43 -21.92 12.54
C ASP A 142 6.35 -20.66 11.63
N GLU A 143 7.01 -19.56 11.97
CA GLU A 143 7.14 -18.33 11.19
C GLU A 143 7.86 -18.53 9.85
N SER A 144 8.85 -19.41 9.74
CA SER A 144 9.53 -19.68 8.46
C SER A 144 8.63 -20.48 7.51
N ILE A 145 7.88 -21.44 8.06
CA ILE A 145 6.89 -22.22 7.29
C ILE A 145 5.73 -21.34 6.86
N ILE A 146 5.25 -20.47 7.75
CA ILE A 146 4.22 -19.48 7.45
C ILE A 146 4.72 -18.48 6.40
N SER A 147 5.98 -18.05 6.49
CA SER A 147 6.60 -17.16 5.50
C SER A 147 6.58 -17.76 4.10
N ASN A 148 6.89 -19.04 3.96
CA ASN A 148 6.86 -19.72 2.66
C ASN A 148 5.44 -19.92 2.13
N ALA A 149 4.49 -20.23 2.98
CA ALA A 149 3.08 -20.32 2.60
C ALA A 149 2.54 -18.97 2.10
N THR A 150 3.14 -17.87 2.52
CA THR A 150 2.73 -16.51 2.11
C THR A 150 3.40 -16.00 0.84
N ILE A 151 4.42 -16.71 0.30
CA ILE A 151 5.17 -16.26 -0.88
C ILE A 151 4.25 -16.01 -2.09
N ALA A 152 3.23 -16.81 -2.28
CA ALA A 152 2.27 -16.64 -3.37
C ALA A 152 1.53 -15.28 -3.26
N ASN A 153 1.20 -14.86 -2.04
CA ASN A 153 0.58 -13.55 -1.79
C ASN A 153 1.54 -12.39 -2.11
N TRP A 154 2.81 -12.53 -1.78
CA TRP A 154 3.84 -11.55 -2.12
C TRP A 154 4.02 -11.40 -3.63
N ILE A 155 4.03 -12.53 -4.36
CA ILE A 155 4.13 -12.53 -5.82
C ILE A 155 2.88 -11.93 -6.46
N MET A 156 1.69 -12.24 -5.94
CA MET A 156 0.44 -11.62 -6.39
C MET A 156 0.49 -10.10 -6.23
N THR A 157 0.93 -9.62 -5.05
CA THR A 157 1.07 -8.18 -4.79
C THR A 157 2.08 -7.53 -5.74
N PHE A 158 3.20 -8.20 -5.98
CA PHE A 158 4.19 -7.73 -6.94
C PHE A 158 3.60 -7.67 -8.36
N ALA A 159 2.85 -8.71 -8.77
CA ALA A 159 2.19 -8.75 -10.06
C ALA A 159 1.21 -7.59 -10.26
N GLU A 160 0.39 -7.28 -9.25
CA GLU A 160 -0.58 -6.17 -9.34
C GLU A 160 0.11 -4.83 -9.55
N TYR A 161 1.15 -4.51 -8.77
CA TYR A 161 1.87 -3.25 -8.96
C TYR A 161 2.67 -3.24 -10.27
N TYR A 162 3.23 -4.38 -10.67
CA TYR A 162 3.99 -4.45 -11.91
C TYR A 162 3.09 -4.31 -13.15
N LEU A 163 1.92 -4.95 -13.14
CA LEU A 163 0.91 -4.75 -14.19
C LEU A 163 0.43 -3.30 -14.24
N ALA A 164 0.13 -2.71 -13.09
CA ALA A 164 -0.26 -1.30 -13.00
C ALA A 164 0.86 -0.37 -13.55
N TYR A 165 2.12 -0.67 -13.24
CA TYR A 165 3.25 0.07 -13.80
C TYR A 165 3.38 -0.10 -15.33
N LYS A 166 3.22 -1.31 -15.86
CA LYS A 166 3.19 -1.55 -17.31
C LYS A 166 2.07 -0.77 -17.99
N LEU A 167 0.87 -0.76 -17.41
CA LEU A 167 -0.27 0.03 -17.90
C LEU A 167 -0.02 1.54 -17.83
N ALA A 168 0.65 2.01 -16.77
CA ALA A 168 1.01 3.42 -16.61
C ALA A 168 2.06 3.87 -17.64
N THR A 169 2.96 2.98 -18.07
CA THR A 169 4.02 3.27 -19.03
C THR A 169 3.64 3.01 -20.48
N ASP A 170 2.58 2.26 -20.73
CA ASP A 170 2.10 1.95 -22.09
C ASP A 170 1.51 3.20 -22.77
N THR A 171 2.26 3.72 -23.72
CA THR A 171 1.86 4.90 -24.50
C THR A 171 0.75 4.60 -25.51
N LYS A 172 0.56 3.34 -25.90
CA LYS A 172 -0.49 2.93 -26.87
C LYS A 172 -1.85 2.89 -26.19
N GLN A 173 -1.90 2.33 -24.98
CA GLN A 173 -3.14 2.30 -24.21
C GLN A 173 -3.48 3.64 -23.59
N ASN A 174 -2.47 4.46 -23.30
CA ASN A 174 -2.61 5.80 -22.72
C ASN A 174 -3.59 5.85 -21.53
N THR A 175 -3.35 5.01 -20.55
CA THR A 175 -4.16 4.90 -19.34
C THR A 175 -4.01 6.14 -18.47
N HIS A 176 -5.13 6.72 -18.04
CA HIS A 176 -5.16 7.92 -17.19
C HIS A 176 -5.70 7.67 -15.78
N ILE A 177 -6.37 6.53 -15.57
CA ILE A 177 -6.91 6.14 -14.27
C ILE A 177 -6.52 4.69 -14.00
N ILE A 178 -5.92 4.45 -12.84
CA ILE A 178 -5.58 3.11 -12.38
C ILE A 178 -6.24 2.87 -11.02
N LEU A 179 -7.05 1.82 -10.94
CA LEU A 179 -7.76 1.38 -9.76
C LEU A 179 -7.17 0.05 -9.28
N LEU A 180 -6.85 -0.04 -7.99
CA LEU A 180 -6.28 -1.24 -7.36
C LEU A 180 -7.18 -1.71 -6.22
N ASP A 181 -7.45 -3.02 -6.11
CA ASP A 181 -8.22 -3.60 -4.98
C ASP A 181 -7.33 -3.72 -3.73
N ARG A 182 -6.74 -2.58 -3.32
CA ARG A 182 -5.82 -2.46 -2.19
C ARG A 182 -5.83 -1.08 -1.57
N SER A 183 -5.37 -0.97 -0.33
CA SER A 183 -4.98 0.31 0.26
C SER A 183 -3.51 0.60 -0.01
N LEU A 184 -3.23 1.55 -0.88
CA LEU A 184 -1.87 1.95 -1.30
C LEU A 184 -1.01 2.42 -0.13
N SER A 185 -1.60 3.22 0.75
CA SER A 185 -0.91 3.78 1.92
C SER A 185 -0.56 2.72 2.96
N ILE A 186 -1.44 1.74 3.18
CA ILE A 186 -1.21 0.64 4.13
C ILE A 186 -0.14 -0.30 3.58
N GLU A 187 -0.25 -0.67 2.32
CA GLU A 187 0.73 -1.54 1.65
C GLU A 187 2.13 -0.91 1.62
N ARG A 188 2.24 0.36 1.22
CA ARG A 188 3.52 1.05 1.25
C ARG A 188 4.11 1.08 2.66
N ALA A 189 3.28 1.33 3.67
CA ALA A 189 3.71 1.33 5.06
C ALA A 189 4.22 -0.06 5.51
N SER A 190 3.54 -1.13 5.10
CA SER A 190 3.94 -2.51 5.37
C SER A 190 5.27 -2.83 4.72
N LEU A 191 5.41 -2.57 3.42
CA LEU A 191 6.65 -2.81 2.66
C LEU A 191 7.84 -2.04 3.23
N LEU A 192 7.65 -0.79 3.66
CA LEU A 192 8.68 -0.02 4.33
C LEU A 192 9.07 -0.62 5.70
N TYR A 193 8.13 -1.23 6.41
CA TYR A 193 8.42 -1.94 7.65
C TYR A 193 9.16 -3.25 7.40
N ASP A 194 8.69 -4.07 6.46
CA ASP A 194 9.27 -5.38 6.14
C ASP A 194 10.70 -5.25 5.61
N THR A 195 11.00 -4.17 4.91
CA THR A 195 12.34 -3.85 4.42
C THR A 195 13.17 -2.99 5.40
N SER A 196 12.79 -2.83 6.67
CA SER A 196 13.43 -1.87 7.58
C SER A 196 14.73 -2.35 8.23
N LYS A 197 14.91 -3.67 8.37
CA LYS A 197 16.00 -4.30 9.14
C LYS A 197 17.25 -4.47 8.28
N SER A 198 17.98 -3.37 8.07
CA SER A 198 19.17 -3.35 7.19
C SER A 198 20.33 -4.26 7.66
N GLU A 199 20.36 -4.63 8.92
CA GLU A 199 21.34 -5.56 9.47
C GLU A 199 21.25 -6.98 8.90
N PHE A 200 20.11 -7.34 8.35
CA PHE A 200 19.88 -8.66 7.75
C PHE A 200 19.93 -8.66 6.22
N TRP A 201 20.09 -7.50 5.57
CA TRP A 201 19.98 -7.45 4.11
C TRP A 201 21.07 -8.24 3.40
N GLU A 202 22.34 -8.12 3.83
CA GLU A 202 23.45 -8.84 3.21
C GLU A 202 23.30 -10.37 3.31
N ALA A 203 22.76 -10.84 4.44
CA ALA A 203 22.53 -12.26 4.66
C ALA A 203 21.29 -12.83 3.98
N ARG A 204 20.29 -11.96 3.68
CA ARG A 204 18.96 -12.41 3.24
C ARG A 204 18.55 -11.93 1.86
N SER A 205 19.30 -11.03 1.22
CA SER A 205 18.94 -10.52 -0.09
C SER A 205 19.88 -11.03 -1.18
N SER A 206 19.32 -11.72 -2.13
CA SER A 206 20.04 -12.17 -3.34
C SER A 206 20.26 -11.02 -4.33
N ILE A 207 19.50 -9.94 -4.25
CA ILE A 207 19.66 -8.74 -5.11
C ILE A 207 20.99 -8.03 -4.82
N ILE A 208 21.49 -8.07 -3.58
CA ILE A 208 22.80 -7.48 -3.24
C ILE A 208 23.90 -8.25 -3.96
N GLY A 209 24.70 -7.53 -4.75
CA GLY A 209 25.74 -8.08 -5.63
C GLY A 209 25.24 -8.46 -7.03
N TYR A 210 23.93 -8.42 -7.30
CA TYR A 210 23.41 -8.61 -8.66
C TYR A 210 23.82 -7.43 -9.55
N ALA A 211 24.39 -7.72 -10.73
CA ALA A 211 24.90 -6.70 -11.63
C ALA A 211 23.79 -6.09 -12.50
N VAL A 212 23.68 -4.78 -12.49
CA VAL A 212 22.82 -4.00 -13.39
C VAL A 212 23.72 -2.99 -14.11
N ASP A 213 23.70 -2.98 -15.44
CA ASP A 213 24.60 -2.20 -16.28
C ASP A 213 26.11 -2.41 -15.93
N GLY A 214 26.48 -3.63 -15.59
CA GLY A 214 27.85 -4.00 -15.24
C GLY A 214 28.30 -3.57 -13.83
N ALA A 215 27.43 -2.95 -13.02
CA ALA A 215 27.73 -2.55 -11.65
C ALA A 215 26.86 -3.32 -10.65
N PRO A 216 27.44 -3.92 -9.57
CA PRO A 216 26.67 -4.62 -8.58
C PRO A 216 25.81 -3.66 -7.75
N ILE A 217 24.58 -4.07 -7.47
CA ILE A 217 23.70 -3.42 -6.50
C ILE A 217 24.29 -3.63 -5.11
N ASP A 218 24.41 -2.59 -4.32
CA ASP A 218 24.88 -2.68 -2.94
C ASP A 218 23.83 -2.22 -1.91
N ILE A 219 24.19 -2.35 -0.63
CA ILE A 219 23.32 -1.99 0.48
C ILE A 219 22.94 -0.51 0.50
N ASN A 220 23.82 0.35 -0.02
CA ASN A 220 23.55 1.80 -0.11
C ASN A 220 22.57 2.10 -1.25
N ASP A 221 22.63 1.36 -2.36
CA ASP A 221 21.64 1.47 -3.43
C ASP A 221 20.24 1.14 -2.90
N LEU A 222 20.09 0.02 -2.15
CA LEU A 222 18.81 -0.34 -1.52
C LEU A 222 18.38 0.70 -0.49
N THR A 223 19.31 1.22 0.33
CA THR A 223 19.02 2.24 1.33
C THR A 223 18.49 3.53 0.69
N ILE A 224 19.09 3.97 -0.39
CA ILE A 224 18.67 5.17 -1.12
C ILE A 224 17.32 4.94 -1.78
N ALA A 225 17.19 3.85 -2.54
CA ALA A 225 15.99 3.55 -3.29
C ALA A 225 14.76 3.29 -2.41
N ARG A 226 14.95 2.63 -1.27
CA ARG A 226 13.87 2.36 -0.32
C ARG A 226 13.11 3.61 0.12
N GLN A 227 13.81 4.72 0.24
CA GLN A 227 13.28 5.98 0.72
C GLN A 227 12.96 6.97 -0.41
N TRP A 228 13.14 6.54 -1.65
CA TRP A 228 12.97 7.40 -2.80
C TRP A 228 11.51 7.82 -2.98
N VAL A 229 11.27 9.13 -2.99
CA VAL A 229 9.96 9.72 -3.30
C VAL A 229 10.16 10.62 -4.50
N CYS A 230 9.67 10.20 -5.63
CA CYS A 230 10.01 10.77 -6.94
C CYS A 230 9.33 12.11 -7.24
N ASN A 231 8.83 12.81 -6.23
CA ASN A 231 8.20 14.12 -6.42
C ASN A 231 8.71 15.14 -5.39
N PRO A 232 9.60 16.06 -5.78
CA PRO A 232 10.15 17.07 -4.88
C PRO A 232 9.12 18.15 -4.46
N ALA A 233 8.01 18.29 -5.19
CA ALA A 233 6.95 19.23 -4.84
C ALA A 233 6.10 18.74 -3.64
N LEU A 234 6.21 17.46 -3.30
CA LEU A 234 5.75 16.95 -2.02
C LEU A 234 6.61 17.59 -0.92
N ARG A 235 6.27 18.79 -0.51
CA ARG A 235 6.89 19.47 0.64
C ARG A 235 6.62 18.65 1.89
N LEU A 236 7.38 17.57 2.04
CA LEU A 236 7.32 16.76 3.23
C LEU A 236 7.65 17.65 4.42
N PRO A 237 6.92 17.52 5.53
CA PRO A 237 7.21 18.28 6.73
C PRO A 237 8.66 18.07 7.13
N PRO A 238 9.25 18.95 7.95
CA PRO A 238 10.68 18.97 8.19
C PRO A 238 11.20 17.55 8.30
N PRO A 239 12.15 17.19 7.42
CA PRO A 239 12.47 15.81 7.15
C PRO A 239 12.82 15.08 8.43
N ARG A 240 12.07 14.04 8.75
CA ARG A 240 12.30 13.20 9.92
C ARG A 240 13.13 12.00 9.51
N ALA A 241 14.10 11.65 10.33
CA ALA A 241 14.86 10.40 10.21
C ALA A 241 15.24 10.03 8.76
N ASP A 242 14.62 9.02 8.22
CA ASP A 242 14.94 8.47 6.90
C ASP A 242 14.60 9.43 5.75
N TYR A 243 13.57 10.23 5.91
CA TYR A 243 13.21 11.30 4.96
C TYR A 243 14.29 12.35 4.82
N LEU A 244 14.94 12.71 5.93
CA LEU A 244 16.03 13.68 5.91
C LEU A 244 17.16 13.19 5.01
N ARG A 245 17.49 11.89 5.05
CA ARG A 245 18.52 11.31 4.18
C ARG A 245 18.15 11.43 2.72
N TYR A 246 16.92 11.02 2.38
CA TYR A 246 16.43 11.15 1.02
C TYR A 246 16.45 12.61 0.55
N ALA A 247 15.88 13.52 1.33
CA ALA A 247 15.80 14.94 0.97
C ALA A 247 17.19 15.57 0.75
N VAL A 248 18.17 15.21 1.58
CA VAL A 248 19.55 15.68 1.44
C VAL A 248 20.21 15.07 0.19
N ILE A 249 19.99 13.78 -0.10
CA ILE A 249 20.51 13.11 -1.31
C ILE A 249 19.88 13.71 -2.57
N ASP A 250 18.58 13.92 -2.59
CA ASP A 250 17.87 14.54 -3.70
C ASP A 250 18.34 15.98 -3.95
N LEU A 251 18.52 16.75 -2.88
CA LEU A 251 19.05 18.09 -2.97
C LEU A 251 20.48 18.11 -3.54
N ALA A 252 21.35 17.16 -3.12
CA ALA A 252 22.69 17.01 -3.67
C ALA A 252 22.67 16.61 -5.15
N LYS A 253 21.76 15.74 -5.54
CA LYS A 253 21.59 15.33 -6.94
C LYS A 253 21.19 16.52 -7.82
N ARG A 254 20.33 17.42 -7.33
CA ARG A 254 19.86 18.60 -8.08
C ARG A 254 20.90 19.72 -8.14
N ARG A 255 21.64 19.97 -7.07
CA ARG A 255 22.58 21.11 -6.95
C ARG A 255 24.04 20.74 -7.20
N GLY A 256 24.38 19.46 -7.19
CA GLY A 256 25.74 18.93 -7.34
C GLY A 256 26.57 19.03 -6.06
N THR A 257 26.70 20.21 -5.47
CA THR A 257 27.44 20.46 -4.24
C THR A 257 26.56 21.15 -3.20
N LEU A 258 26.72 20.79 -1.94
CA LEU A 258 25.95 21.34 -0.83
C LEU A 258 26.86 21.78 0.31
N THR A 259 26.51 22.87 0.97
CA THR A 259 27.02 23.22 2.29
C THR A 259 25.93 22.94 3.34
N ARG A 260 26.33 22.80 4.60
CA ARG A 260 25.38 22.63 5.71
C ARG A 260 24.36 23.77 5.77
N ASN A 261 24.80 25.01 5.60
CA ASN A 261 23.93 26.18 5.64
C ASN A 261 22.90 26.17 4.49
N GLN A 262 23.28 25.72 3.30
CA GLN A 262 22.35 25.56 2.18
C GLN A 262 21.25 24.51 2.49
N ILE A 263 21.61 23.40 3.15
CA ILE A 263 20.63 22.38 3.56
C ILE A 263 19.67 22.96 4.59
N LEU A 264 20.19 23.66 5.62
CA LEU A 264 19.36 24.27 6.66
C LEU A 264 18.40 25.32 6.07
N SER A 265 18.90 26.18 5.18
CA SER A 265 18.09 27.19 4.50
C SER A 265 17.00 26.58 3.61
N GLU A 266 17.35 25.54 2.81
CA GLU A 266 16.40 24.89 1.90
C GLU A 266 15.23 24.25 2.66
N PHE A 267 15.49 23.67 3.85
CA PHE A 267 14.47 23.03 4.65
C PHE A 267 13.85 23.94 5.74
N GLY A 268 14.21 25.24 5.75
CA GLY A 268 13.70 26.20 6.74
C GLY A 268 14.05 25.81 8.18
N ILE A 269 15.19 25.16 8.41
CA ILE A 269 15.62 24.70 9.73
C ILE A 269 16.38 25.80 10.44
N VAL A 270 15.79 26.32 11.51
CA VAL A 270 16.37 27.40 12.35
C VAL A 270 16.67 26.93 13.78
N ASP A 271 16.08 25.84 14.23
CA ASP A 271 16.26 25.34 15.59
C ASP A 271 17.47 24.43 15.75
N GLU A 272 18.08 24.46 16.93
CA GLU A 272 19.30 23.72 17.24
C GLU A 272 19.11 22.20 17.16
N LYS A 273 17.95 21.69 17.56
CA LYS A 273 17.66 20.25 17.60
C LYS A 273 17.61 19.66 16.18
N ARG A 274 16.91 20.33 15.25
CA ARG A 274 16.87 19.91 13.84
C ARG A 274 18.22 20.09 13.15
N THR A 275 18.94 21.15 13.49
CA THR A 275 20.32 21.38 13.04
C THR A 275 21.24 20.21 13.43
N LYS A 276 21.15 19.73 14.69
CA LYS A 276 21.90 18.53 15.13
C LYS A 276 21.47 17.27 14.37
N ARG A 277 20.19 17.15 13.98
CA ARG A 277 19.73 16.02 13.13
C ARG A 277 20.35 16.05 11.73
N VAL A 278 20.40 17.22 11.11
CA VAL A 278 21.09 17.39 9.80
C VAL A 278 22.55 16.99 9.92
N GLN A 279 23.24 17.43 10.98
CA GLN A 279 24.63 17.07 11.22
C GLN A 279 24.82 15.55 11.36
N ARG A 280 23.98 14.89 12.15
CA ARG A 280 24.01 13.41 12.28
C ARG A 280 23.73 12.71 10.96
N CYS A 281 22.81 13.24 10.16
CA CYS A 281 22.49 12.73 8.83
C CYS A 281 23.71 12.80 7.91
N LEU A 282 24.36 13.95 7.82
CA LEU A 282 25.57 14.16 7.01
C LEU A 282 26.71 13.23 7.46
N THR A 283 26.99 13.17 8.77
CA THR A 283 28.00 12.24 9.32
C THR A 283 27.71 10.79 8.94
N HIS A 284 26.42 10.37 8.97
CA HIS A 284 26.04 9.03 8.55
C HIS A 284 26.27 8.78 7.06
N LEU A 285 25.89 9.73 6.20
CA LEU A 285 26.06 9.64 4.74
C LEU A 285 27.55 9.59 4.35
N ILE A 286 28.40 10.35 5.04
CA ILE A 286 29.85 10.32 4.85
C ILE A 286 30.43 8.97 5.29
N ARG A 287 30.07 8.51 6.49
CA ARG A 287 30.54 7.20 7.02
C ARG A 287 30.17 6.03 6.10
N LYS A 288 29.04 6.12 5.42
CA LYS A 288 28.57 5.12 4.45
C LYS A 288 29.14 5.34 3.04
N ASN A 289 30.07 6.30 2.84
CA ASN A 289 30.62 6.67 1.54
C ASN A 289 29.56 7.05 0.49
N ILE A 290 28.39 7.47 0.92
CA ILE A 290 27.34 8.01 0.03
C ILE A 290 27.70 9.44 -0.34
N PHE A 291 28.24 10.21 0.61
CA PHE A 291 28.77 11.55 0.39
C PHE A 291 30.28 11.61 0.54
N ASN A 292 30.90 12.45 -0.29
CA ASN A 292 32.27 12.90 -0.12
C ASN A 292 32.26 14.30 0.52
N GLU A 293 33.12 14.54 1.49
CA GLU A 293 33.28 15.84 2.14
C GLU A 293 34.64 16.45 1.75
N LYS A 294 34.62 17.71 1.34
CA LYS A 294 35.83 18.51 1.09
C LYS A 294 35.54 19.96 1.48
N ASN A 295 36.30 20.51 2.44
CA ASN A 295 36.17 21.90 2.89
C ASN A 295 34.71 22.27 3.23
N GLU A 296 34.06 21.48 4.11
CA GLU A 296 32.64 21.67 4.52
C GLU A 296 31.63 21.62 3.36
N THR A 297 32.07 21.17 2.21
CA THR A 297 31.22 20.99 1.04
C THR A 297 30.98 19.50 0.82
N PHE A 298 29.71 19.12 0.66
CA PHE A 298 29.25 17.76 0.51
C PHE A 298 28.86 17.50 -0.94
N THR A 299 29.35 16.41 -1.50
CA THR A 299 29.00 15.97 -2.86
C THR A 299 28.52 14.53 -2.84
N LEU A 300 27.49 14.24 -3.61
CA LEU A 300 27.04 12.85 -3.79
C LEU A 300 28.11 12.06 -4.54
N ASN A 301 28.47 10.88 -4.01
CA ASN A 301 29.40 9.99 -4.67
C ASN A 301 28.85 9.60 -6.06
N LYS A 302 29.69 9.72 -7.09
CA LYS A 302 29.33 9.43 -8.49
C LYS A 302 28.66 8.06 -8.66
N LYS A 303 29.06 7.06 -7.87
CA LYS A 303 28.48 5.72 -7.86
C LYS A 303 26.96 5.75 -7.62
N TYR A 304 26.48 6.64 -6.76
CA TYR A 304 25.07 6.67 -6.32
C TYR A 304 24.20 7.71 -7.05
N VAL A 305 24.75 8.48 -7.96
CA VAL A 305 23.97 9.48 -8.74
C VAL A 305 22.86 8.80 -9.56
N ALA A 306 23.15 7.64 -10.15
CA ALA A 306 22.23 6.88 -10.99
C ALA A 306 21.53 5.71 -10.25
N THR A 307 21.58 5.65 -8.92
CA THR A 307 21.00 4.55 -8.13
C THR A 307 19.56 4.28 -8.50
N TRP A 308 18.71 5.29 -8.54
CA TRP A 308 17.28 5.09 -8.83
C TRP A 308 17.06 4.52 -10.24
N GLU A 309 17.79 4.99 -11.23
CA GLU A 309 17.70 4.47 -12.60
C GLU A 309 18.16 3.01 -12.69
N ARG A 310 19.22 2.64 -11.96
CA ARG A 310 19.68 1.25 -11.89
C ARG A 310 18.63 0.34 -11.19
N ILE A 311 18.02 0.84 -10.12
CA ILE A 311 16.95 0.10 -9.42
C ILE A 311 15.72 -0.07 -10.32
N LYS A 312 15.34 0.94 -11.09
CA LYS A 312 14.26 0.80 -12.09
C LYS A 312 14.57 -0.30 -13.11
N LYS A 313 15.79 -0.32 -13.63
CA LYS A 313 16.23 -1.39 -14.54
C LYS A 313 16.23 -2.76 -13.88
N LEU A 314 16.69 -2.86 -12.63
CA LEU A 314 16.61 -4.10 -11.84
C LEU A 314 15.17 -4.62 -11.78
N VAL A 315 14.23 -3.76 -11.39
CA VAL A 315 12.81 -4.13 -11.28
C VAL A 315 12.23 -4.58 -12.61
N VAL A 316 12.52 -3.86 -13.70
CA VAL A 316 12.01 -4.23 -15.03
C VAL A 316 12.63 -5.56 -15.48
N ASN A 317 13.94 -5.74 -15.35
CA ASN A 317 14.62 -6.97 -15.75
C ASN A 317 14.08 -8.20 -14.99
N LEU A 318 13.90 -8.06 -13.67
CA LEU A 318 13.40 -9.16 -12.86
C LEU A 318 11.90 -9.36 -13.03
N GLY A 319 11.11 -8.31 -13.16
CA GLY A 319 9.67 -8.38 -13.40
C GLY A 319 9.34 -9.05 -14.73
N ASP A 320 10.03 -8.69 -15.81
CA ASP A 320 9.85 -9.31 -17.13
C ASP A 320 10.27 -10.79 -17.12
N ARG A 321 11.28 -11.18 -16.34
CA ARG A 321 11.64 -12.59 -16.13
C ARG A 321 10.64 -13.36 -15.27
N PHE A 322 10.06 -12.67 -14.27
CA PHE A 322 9.07 -13.28 -13.38
C PHE A 322 7.76 -13.58 -14.06
N PHE A 323 7.28 -12.63 -14.85
CA PHE A 323 5.97 -12.70 -15.46
C PHE A 323 6.09 -12.94 -16.95
N PHE A 324 5.20 -13.78 -17.49
CA PHE A 324 5.12 -13.99 -18.92
C PHE A 324 4.70 -12.69 -19.60
N THR A 325 5.65 -12.05 -20.25
CA THR A 325 5.42 -10.88 -21.10
C THR A 325 5.77 -11.24 -22.55
N ASP A 326 5.16 -10.54 -23.51
CA ASP A 326 5.43 -10.78 -24.92
C ASP A 326 6.94 -10.62 -25.22
N GLY A 327 7.54 -11.65 -25.80
CA GLY A 327 8.96 -11.66 -26.17
C GLY A 327 9.92 -12.20 -25.12
N CYS A 328 9.46 -12.72 -24.00
CA CYS A 328 10.31 -13.38 -23.02
C CYS A 328 10.68 -14.81 -23.42
N ASP A 329 11.92 -15.18 -23.11
CA ASP A 329 12.39 -16.57 -23.27
C ASP A 329 11.70 -17.48 -22.23
N MET A 330 10.97 -18.46 -22.73
CA MET A 330 10.21 -19.39 -21.88
C MET A 330 11.10 -20.27 -20.99
N GLU A 331 12.38 -20.50 -21.35
CA GLU A 331 13.29 -21.30 -20.55
C GLU A 331 13.71 -20.59 -19.26
N THR A 332 13.74 -19.25 -19.25
CA THR A 332 14.15 -18.44 -18.09
C THR A 332 13.01 -17.70 -17.41
N THR A 333 11.84 -17.64 -18.03
CA THR A 333 10.67 -16.95 -17.50
C THR A 333 10.01 -17.75 -16.37
N GLY A 334 9.52 -17.06 -15.33
CA GLY A 334 8.86 -17.67 -14.19
C GLY A 334 9.81 -18.28 -13.16
N LEU A 335 11.12 -18.16 -13.34
CA LEU A 335 12.09 -18.65 -12.37
C LEU A 335 12.41 -17.56 -11.33
N MET A 336 12.18 -17.87 -10.06
CA MET A 336 12.59 -17.03 -8.92
C MET A 336 14.10 -17.13 -8.65
N LYS A 337 14.92 -17.17 -9.68
CA LYS A 337 16.37 -17.32 -9.57
C LYS A 337 17.10 -16.18 -10.29
N ILE A 338 18.21 -15.79 -9.74
CA ILE A 338 19.17 -14.88 -10.36
C ILE A 338 20.55 -15.54 -10.40
N VAL A 339 21.33 -15.20 -11.40
CA VAL A 339 22.73 -15.65 -11.50
C VAL A 339 23.62 -14.54 -10.94
N LYS A 340 24.39 -14.88 -9.91
CA LYS A 340 25.35 -14.00 -9.26
C LYS A 340 26.68 -14.72 -9.18
N GLU A 341 27.74 -14.13 -9.76
CA GLU A 341 29.08 -14.73 -9.78
C GLU A 341 29.11 -16.17 -10.31
N GLY A 342 28.29 -16.44 -11.32
CA GLY A 342 28.17 -17.79 -11.93
C GLY A 342 27.38 -18.81 -11.11
N LYS A 343 26.79 -18.41 -9.97
CA LYS A 343 25.93 -19.26 -9.15
C LYS A 343 24.48 -18.83 -9.23
N GLU A 344 23.57 -19.79 -9.31
CA GLU A 344 22.15 -19.54 -9.20
C GLU A 344 21.77 -19.31 -7.74
N ASN A 345 21.04 -18.22 -7.47
CA ASN A 345 20.49 -17.89 -6.16
C ASN A 345 18.99 -17.68 -6.28
N TRP A 346 18.22 -18.19 -5.32
CA TRP A 346 16.81 -17.91 -5.22
C TRP A 346 16.57 -16.47 -4.76
N LEU A 347 15.55 -15.83 -5.35
CA LEU A 347 15.03 -14.58 -4.81
C LEU A 347 14.26 -14.86 -3.53
N THR A 348 14.50 -14.04 -2.52
CA THR A 348 13.97 -14.20 -1.17
C THR A 348 12.64 -13.46 -1.00
N THR A 349 11.91 -13.74 0.07
CA THR A 349 10.73 -12.94 0.44
C THR A 349 11.09 -11.48 0.66
N LEU A 350 12.30 -11.21 1.18
CA LEU A 350 12.83 -9.86 1.33
C LEU A 350 13.08 -9.21 -0.04
N ASP A 351 13.62 -9.95 -1.00
CA ASP A 351 13.83 -9.46 -2.37
C ASP A 351 12.50 -9.10 -3.04
N ILE A 352 11.47 -9.95 -2.89
CA ILE A 352 10.15 -9.66 -3.40
C ILE A 352 9.54 -8.43 -2.73
N ALA A 353 9.73 -8.26 -1.41
CA ALA A 353 9.29 -7.05 -0.71
C ALA A 353 9.99 -5.79 -1.26
N PHE A 354 11.30 -5.84 -1.55
CA PHE A 354 12.02 -4.75 -2.22
C PHE A 354 11.49 -4.48 -3.62
N LEU A 355 11.34 -5.52 -4.44
CA LEU A 355 10.82 -5.38 -5.81
C LEU A 355 9.42 -4.78 -5.81
N THR A 356 8.55 -5.21 -4.91
CA THR A 356 7.19 -4.70 -4.75
C THR A 356 7.21 -3.22 -4.33
N LEU A 357 8.03 -2.86 -3.33
CA LEU A 357 8.18 -1.47 -2.87
C LEU A 357 8.69 -0.57 -3.99
N PHE A 358 9.74 -1.00 -4.69
CA PHE A 358 10.31 -0.21 -5.78
C PHE A 358 9.34 -0.08 -6.96
N THR A 359 8.59 -1.13 -7.27
CA THR A 359 7.56 -1.07 -8.31
C THR A 359 6.45 -0.08 -7.96
N LEU A 360 5.98 -0.08 -6.71
CA LEU A 360 5.01 0.92 -6.24
C LEU A 360 5.55 2.35 -6.36
N GLN A 361 6.83 2.57 -6.01
CA GLN A 361 7.47 3.88 -6.15
C GLN A 361 7.63 4.28 -7.63
N MET A 362 7.96 3.34 -8.51
CA MET A 362 8.02 3.56 -9.97
C MET A 362 6.64 3.90 -10.54
N LEU A 363 5.61 3.19 -10.10
CA LEU A 363 4.22 3.48 -10.46
C LEU A 363 3.80 4.89 -10.03
N MET A 364 4.12 5.28 -8.80
CA MET A 364 3.84 6.63 -8.29
C MET A 364 4.58 7.70 -9.12
N GLU A 365 5.86 7.47 -9.45
CA GLU A 365 6.66 8.37 -10.29
C GLU A 365 5.99 8.60 -11.65
N GLU A 366 5.58 7.53 -12.34
CA GLU A 366 4.92 7.63 -13.63
C GLU A 366 3.53 8.27 -13.52
N CYS A 367 2.78 8.01 -12.44
CA CYS A 367 1.50 8.65 -12.20
C CYS A 367 1.63 10.17 -12.04
N TRP A 368 2.61 10.66 -11.29
CA TRP A 368 2.87 12.10 -11.19
C TRP A 368 3.34 12.71 -12.50
N LYS A 369 4.25 12.04 -13.19
CA LYS A 369 4.82 12.52 -14.46
C LYS A 369 3.79 12.63 -15.57
N ARG A 370 2.85 11.68 -15.64
CA ARG A 370 1.85 11.57 -16.71
C ARG A 370 0.45 12.00 -16.29
N ARG A 371 0.26 12.48 -15.08
CA ARG A 371 -1.05 12.81 -14.48
C ARG A 371 -2.05 11.66 -14.57
N ILE A 372 -1.62 10.48 -14.11
CA ILE A 372 -2.48 9.30 -14.00
C ILE A 372 -3.08 9.26 -12.60
N LEU A 373 -4.40 9.26 -12.50
CA LEU A 373 -5.10 9.16 -11.22
C LEU A 373 -4.97 7.73 -10.66
N LEU A 374 -4.17 7.57 -9.62
CA LEU A 374 -3.94 6.28 -8.94
C LEU A 374 -4.79 6.21 -7.69
N VAL A 375 -5.67 5.20 -7.63
CA VAL A 375 -6.66 5.03 -6.56
C VAL A 375 -6.66 3.59 -6.04
N GLY A 376 -6.50 3.43 -4.74
CA GLY A 376 -6.70 2.18 -4.02
C GLY A 376 -8.12 2.10 -3.45
N ILE A 377 -8.76 0.95 -3.57
CA ILE A 377 -10.13 0.71 -3.11
C ILE A 377 -10.15 -0.55 -2.26
N THR A 378 -10.48 -0.43 -0.98
CA THR A 378 -10.53 -1.58 -0.06
C THR A 378 -11.95 -1.81 0.45
N LYS A 379 -12.45 -3.03 0.23
CA LYS A 379 -13.83 -3.42 0.59
C LYS A 379 -13.99 -3.74 2.07
N ASP A 380 -13.13 -4.60 2.59
CA ASP A 380 -13.24 -5.15 3.94
C ASP A 380 -12.09 -4.65 4.81
N THR A 381 -12.21 -3.39 5.24
CA THR A 381 -11.19 -2.75 6.07
C THR A 381 -11.48 -2.89 7.57
N ALA A 382 -10.47 -3.28 8.33
CA ALA A 382 -10.45 -3.19 9.78
C ALA A 382 -9.77 -1.89 10.27
N ALA A 383 -9.61 -0.90 9.40
CA ALA A 383 -8.99 0.37 9.72
C ALA A 383 -9.72 1.10 10.87
N ARG A 384 -8.95 1.83 11.65
CA ARG A 384 -9.39 2.58 12.83
C ARG A 384 -8.83 4.00 12.84
N ASP A 385 -8.33 4.45 11.70
CA ASP A 385 -7.61 5.72 11.57
C ASP A 385 -8.56 6.92 11.81
N MET A 386 -9.80 6.84 11.33
CA MET A 386 -10.82 7.85 11.59
C MET A 386 -11.16 7.93 13.09
N LYS A 387 -11.52 6.80 13.71
CA LYS A 387 -11.87 6.78 15.13
C LYS A 387 -10.72 7.19 16.03
N ARG A 388 -9.52 6.63 15.80
CA ARG A 388 -8.39 6.78 16.73
C ARG A 388 -7.60 8.06 16.54
N GLN A 389 -7.68 8.67 15.38
CA GLN A 389 -6.82 9.78 15.00
C GLN A 389 -7.61 10.96 14.47
N LEU A 390 -8.33 10.82 13.36
CA LEU A 390 -9.03 11.93 12.73
C LEU A 390 -10.01 12.61 13.70
N ILE A 391 -10.97 11.85 14.25
CA ILE A 391 -12.01 12.43 15.13
C ILE A 391 -11.39 13.12 16.37
N PRO A 392 -10.50 12.50 17.15
CA PRO A 392 -9.87 13.16 18.27
C PRO A 392 -9.07 14.41 17.90
N ILE A 393 -8.35 14.38 16.78
CA ILE A 393 -7.54 15.50 16.32
C ILE A 393 -8.44 16.68 15.93
N VAL A 394 -9.41 16.47 15.06
CA VAL A 394 -10.32 17.56 14.64
C VAL A 394 -11.18 18.09 15.77
N HIS A 395 -11.51 17.25 16.77
CA HIS A 395 -12.19 17.68 17.99
C HIS A 395 -11.28 18.57 18.85
N ASN A 396 -10.05 18.13 19.12
CA ASN A 396 -9.11 18.85 19.98
C ASN A 396 -8.68 20.21 19.39
N GLU A 397 -8.61 20.29 18.08
CA GLU A 397 -8.29 21.52 17.34
C GLU A 397 -9.51 22.45 17.13
N GLY A 398 -10.68 22.04 17.64
CA GLY A 398 -11.91 22.84 17.51
C GLY A 398 -12.46 22.91 16.08
N LEU A 399 -12.06 21.99 15.21
CA LEU A 399 -12.52 21.93 13.82
C LEU A 399 -13.91 21.25 13.68
N LEU A 400 -14.39 20.61 14.75
CA LEU A 400 -15.76 20.08 14.83
C LEU A 400 -16.69 21.11 15.46
N LYS A 401 -17.85 21.32 14.83
CA LYS A 401 -18.90 22.21 15.35
C LYS A 401 -19.55 21.67 16.63
N THR A 402 -19.48 20.38 16.86
CA THR A 402 -20.12 19.69 17.99
C THR A 402 -19.07 19.03 18.86
N ALA A 403 -19.11 19.29 20.18
CA ALA A 403 -18.26 18.60 21.14
C ALA A 403 -18.70 17.15 21.31
N ILE A 404 -17.75 16.25 21.44
CA ILE A 404 -17.97 14.83 21.74
C ILE A 404 -17.46 14.59 23.17
N SER A 405 -18.29 14.00 24.02
CA SER A 405 -17.85 13.56 25.33
C SER A 405 -16.97 12.30 25.21
N GLN A 406 -16.09 12.09 26.18
CA GLN A 406 -15.24 10.89 26.20
C GLN A 406 -16.09 9.60 26.27
N GLU A 407 -17.16 9.63 27.05
CA GLU A 407 -18.06 8.49 27.20
C GLU A 407 -18.74 8.12 25.87
N GLU A 408 -19.23 9.10 25.12
CA GLU A 408 -19.82 8.88 23.79
C GLU A 408 -18.78 8.34 22.79
N PHE A 409 -17.57 8.90 22.82
CA PHE A 409 -16.49 8.44 21.96
C PHE A 409 -16.08 6.98 22.22
N GLU A 410 -16.03 6.57 23.49
CA GLU A 410 -15.72 5.19 23.87
C GLU A 410 -16.80 4.19 23.43
N LYS A 411 -18.06 4.61 23.38
CA LYS A 411 -19.18 3.82 22.92
C LYS A 411 -19.20 3.58 21.40
N LEU A 412 -18.45 4.37 20.62
CA LEU A 412 -18.36 4.18 19.18
C LEU A 412 -17.81 2.78 18.82
N PRO A 413 -18.29 2.16 17.73
CA PRO A 413 -17.76 0.90 17.23
C PRO A 413 -16.24 0.91 17.05
N ASN A 414 -15.65 -0.29 16.98
CA ASN A 414 -14.19 -0.42 16.98
C ASN A 414 -13.52 -0.12 15.64
N THR A 415 -14.25 -0.22 14.53
CA THR A 415 -13.71 0.03 13.19
C THR A 415 -14.41 1.19 12.52
N ASP A 416 -13.70 1.94 11.70
CA ASP A 416 -14.21 3.09 10.97
C ASP A 416 -15.40 2.71 10.08
N ARG A 417 -15.29 1.55 9.39
CA ARG A 417 -16.37 1.01 8.57
C ARG A 417 -17.67 0.81 9.38
N MET A 418 -17.57 0.22 10.57
CA MET A 418 -18.74 -0.01 11.41
C MET A 418 -19.38 1.29 11.89
N ILE A 419 -18.56 2.29 12.23
CA ILE A 419 -19.07 3.62 12.63
C ILE A 419 -19.87 4.23 11.48
N LEU A 420 -19.27 4.29 10.30
CA LEU A 420 -19.85 4.94 9.13
C LEU A 420 -21.06 4.18 8.56
N GLN A 421 -20.99 2.85 8.55
CA GLN A 421 -22.12 2.00 8.14
C GLN A 421 -23.32 2.17 9.07
N SER A 422 -23.06 2.17 10.39
CA SER A 422 -24.10 2.37 11.39
C SER A 422 -24.70 3.78 11.30
N ALA A 423 -23.87 4.81 11.17
CA ALA A 423 -24.34 6.17 11.00
C ALA A 423 -25.25 6.32 9.77
N SER A 424 -24.88 5.69 8.66
CA SER A 424 -25.68 5.69 7.45
C SER A 424 -27.04 4.99 7.63
N ILE A 425 -27.08 3.89 8.38
CA ILE A 425 -28.33 3.14 8.63
C ILE A 425 -29.22 3.87 9.63
N PHE A 426 -28.66 4.36 10.74
CA PHE A 426 -29.43 4.96 11.83
C PHE A 426 -29.74 6.45 11.67
N SER A 427 -29.09 7.12 10.70
CA SER A 427 -29.39 8.53 10.35
C SER A 427 -29.72 8.68 8.87
N PRO A 428 -30.71 7.93 8.34
CA PRO A 428 -30.96 7.84 6.89
C PRO A 428 -31.40 9.16 6.26
N GLU A 429 -32.00 10.06 7.04
CA GLU A 429 -32.41 11.38 6.57
C GLU A 429 -31.22 12.34 6.40
N MET A 430 -30.17 12.15 7.19
CA MET A 430 -28.99 13.02 7.21
C MET A 430 -27.85 12.50 6.34
N ILE A 431 -27.74 11.20 6.16
CA ILE A 431 -26.64 10.54 5.45
C ILE A 431 -27.21 9.63 4.36
N LYS A 432 -27.25 10.13 3.13
CA LYS A 432 -27.79 9.42 1.96
C LYS A 432 -26.67 9.08 0.97
N PRO A 433 -26.50 7.82 0.57
CA PRO A 433 -25.60 7.47 -0.53
C PRO A 433 -26.05 8.09 -1.87
N PRO A 434 -25.12 8.53 -2.74
CA PRO A 434 -23.68 8.45 -2.55
C PRO A 434 -23.14 9.54 -1.61
N TRP A 435 -22.18 9.15 -0.77
CA TRP A 435 -21.48 10.11 0.09
C TRP A 435 -20.01 9.73 0.28
N SER A 436 -19.18 10.71 0.61
CA SER A 436 -17.80 10.52 1.02
C SER A 436 -17.49 11.24 2.34
N LEU A 437 -16.52 10.70 3.09
CA LEU A 437 -15.91 11.44 4.19
C LEU A 437 -14.96 12.50 3.63
N ILE A 438 -14.72 13.61 4.35
CA ILE A 438 -13.66 14.55 3.98
C ILE A 438 -12.33 13.83 3.79
N GLU A 439 -11.53 14.22 2.80
CA GLU A 439 -10.20 13.66 2.61
C GLU A 439 -9.22 14.16 3.66
N TYR A 440 -8.35 13.26 4.08
CA TYR A 440 -7.29 13.56 5.03
C TYR A 440 -6.00 12.81 4.70
N ASP A 441 -4.90 13.42 5.08
CA ASP A 441 -3.55 12.91 4.88
C ASP A 441 -3.30 11.64 5.70
N THR A 442 -2.50 10.74 5.17
CA THR A 442 -2.03 9.55 5.87
C THR A 442 -1.12 9.85 7.06
N ALA A 443 -0.65 11.09 7.22
CA ALA A 443 0.03 11.57 8.43
C ALA A 443 -0.78 11.32 9.69
N PHE A 444 -2.11 11.44 9.62
CA PHE A 444 -3.00 11.15 10.74
C PHE A 444 -2.84 9.73 11.30
N ARG A 445 -2.35 8.80 10.51
CA ARG A 445 -2.04 7.45 10.98
C ARG A 445 -0.89 7.40 11.99
N THR A 446 0.03 8.35 11.93
CA THR A 446 1.21 8.44 12.80
C THR A 446 1.01 9.36 14.00
N MET A 447 -0.07 10.12 14.04
CA MET A 447 -0.42 11.04 15.10
C MET A 447 -1.44 10.40 16.03
N VAL A 448 -1.13 10.32 17.30
CA VAL A 448 -2.03 9.79 18.35
C VAL A 448 -2.19 10.87 19.41
N PRO A 449 -3.43 11.24 19.76
CA PRO A 449 -3.67 12.16 20.86
C PRO A 449 -3.05 11.65 22.16
N ASP A 450 -2.37 12.53 22.88
CA ASP A 450 -1.82 12.19 24.18
C ASP A 450 -2.94 11.95 25.18
N LYS A 451 -2.94 10.81 25.85
CA LYS A 451 -3.93 10.48 26.88
C LYS A 451 -3.82 11.36 28.13
N GLN A 452 -2.62 11.81 28.43
CA GLN A 452 -2.35 12.65 29.62
C GLN A 452 -2.58 14.14 29.34
N ASN A 453 -2.25 14.58 28.12
CA ASN A 453 -2.45 15.95 27.68
C ASN A 453 -3.36 15.97 26.44
N ARG A 454 -4.64 16.26 26.63
CA ARG A 454 -5.65 16.20 25.56
C ARG A 454 -5.40 17.12 24.36
N LYS A 455 -4.50 18.10 24.49
CA LYS A 455 -4.10 19.03 23.43
C LYS A 455 -2.78 18.65 22.75
N GLY A 456 -2.09 17.62 23.24
CA GLY A 456 -0.84 17.15 22.68
C GLY A 456 -1.02 15.91 21.82
N TYR A 457 -0.08 15.69 20.92
CA TYR A 457 -0.01 14.49 20.08
C TYR A 457 1.36 13.84 20.22
N VAL A 458 1.37 12.53 20.47
CA VAL A 458 2.59 11.74 20.47
C VAL A 458 2.70 10.95 19.16
N SER A 459 3.92 10.77 18.67
CA SER A 459 4.16 9.90 17.52
C SER A 459 3.80 8.46 17.90
N GLY A 460 2.65 7.99 17.44
CA GLY A 460 2.11 6.69 17.83
C GLY A 460 2.55 5.54 16.97
N ALA A 461 3.10 5.80 15.79
CA ALA A 461 3.52 4.74 14.89
C ALA A 461 5.00 4.44 15.06
N ILE A 462 5.31 3.56 15.95
CA ILE A 462 6.65 2.98 16.10
C ILE A 462 7.09 2.29 14.80
N ARG A 463 6.15 1.79 14.00
CA ARG A 463 6.41 0.96 12.82
C ARG A 463 6.86 1.73 11.58
N ASN A 464 6.48 2.99 11.43
CA ASN A 464 6.85 3.78 10.25
C ASN A 464 7.19 5.21 10.64
N LYS A 465 8.46 5.43 10.90
CA LYS A 465 9.03 6.77 11.07
C LYS A 465 9.22 7.51 9.74
N ILE A 466 9.02 6.82 8.62
CA ILE A 466 9.09 7.42 7.30
C ILE A 466 7.75 8.04 7.06
N GLY A 467 7.76 9.34 6.85
CA GLY A 467 6.55 10.08 6.59
C GLY A 467 5.83 9.52 5.38
N LEU A 468 4.64 9.01 5.61
CA LEU A 468 3.67 8.75 4.56
C LEU A 468 2.88 10.03 4.27
N GLU A 469 3.20 11.05 5.03
CA GLU A 469 2.57 12.36 5.00
C GLU A 469 2.61 12.90 3.58
N ARG A 470 1.47 13.41 3.14
CA ARG A 470 1.27 14.06 1.85
C ARG A 470 1.50 13.22 0.60
N VAL A 471 1.81 11.93 0.76
CA VAL A 471 1.96 11.01 -0.39
C VAL A 471 0.60 10.45 -0.81
N PHE A 472 -0.23 10.10 0.17
CA PHE A 472 -1.58 9.58 -0.05
C PHE A 472 -2.61 10.34 0.78
N LEU A 473 -3.79 10.52 0.20
CA LEU A 473 -4.98 11.03 0.86
C LEU A 473 -6.00 9.91 1.00
N LYS A 474 -6.71 9.90 2.12
CA LYS A 474 -7.72 8.89 2.46
C LYS A 474 -9.10 9.47 2.60
N THR A 475 -10.08 8.67 2.21
CA THR A 475 -11.50 8.92 2.49
C THR A 475 -12.24 7.59 2.64
N TYR A 476 -13.46 7.67 3.13
CA TYR A 476 -14.43 6.57 3.11
C TYR A 476 -15.61 6.97 2.24
N VAL A 477 -16.15 6.03 1.48
CA VAL A 477 -17.27 6.27 0.58
C VAL A 477 -18.34 5.20 0.71
N GLN A 478 -19.59 5.58 0.49
CA GLN A 478 -20.70 4.66 0.28
C GLN A 478 -21.43 5.05 -1.01
N LEU A 479 -21.46 4.16 -1.99
CA LEU A 479 -21.79 4.52 -3.37
C LEU A 479 -23.28 4.39 -3.70
N SER A 480 -24.00 3.47 -3.04
CA SER A 480 -25.31 3.08 -3.53
C SER A 480 -26.29 2.74 -2.42
N GLN A 481 -27.57 2.99 -2.73
CA GLN A 481 -28.72 2.57 -1.95
C GLN A 481 -29.71 1.92 -2.90
N ALA A 482 -30.39 0.85 -2.48
CA ALA A 482 -31.40 0.21 -3.30
C ALA A 482 -32.63 1.12 -3.45
N LYS A 483 -33.23 1.11 -4.64
CA LYS A 483 -34.42 1.92 -4.92
C LYS A 483 -35.67 1.38 -4.22
N THR A 484 -35.75 0.06 -4.05
CA THR A 484 -36.91 -0.64 -3.47
C THR A 484 -36.84 -0.74 -1.95
N ASP A 485 -35.65 -0.68 -1.39
CA ASP A 485 -35.42 -0.73 0.05
C ASP A 485 -34.27 0.23 0.43
N PHE A 486 -34.65 1.38 0.97
CA PHE A 486 -33.69 2.41 1.38
C PHE A 486 -32.82 2.01 2.57
N MET A 487 -33.16 0.93 3.28
CA MET A 487 -32.32 0.33 4.33
C MET A 487 -31.22 -0.55 3.73
N LEU A 488 -31.40 -1.03 2.50
CA LEU A 488 -30.38 -1.80 1.79
C LEU A 488 -29.37 -0.85 1.14
N ARG A 489 -28.24 -0.69 1.80
CA ARG A 489 -27.15 0.20 1.39
C ARG A 489 -25.89 -0.62 1.10
N SER A 490 -25.10 -0.12 0.17
CA SER A 490 -23.81 -0.73 -0.13
C SER A 490 -22.84 -0.67 1.07
N ASN A 491 -21.82 -1.50 1.04
CA ASN A 491 -20.73 -1.41 2.02
C ASN A 491 -20.02 -0.06 1.94
N VAL A 492 -19.47 0.37 3.06
CA VAL A 492 -18.54 1.50 3.11
C VAL A 492 -17.17 1.02 2.64
N LEU A 493 -16.61 1.68 1.65
CA LEU A 493 -15.30 1.41 1.08
C LEU A 493 -14.28 2.39 1.64
N LEU A 494 -13.06 1.92 1.89
CA LEU A 494 -11.91 2.77 2.14
C LEU A 494 -11.26 3.08 0.79
N ILE A 495 -11.11 4.36 0.50
CA ILE A 495 -10.42 4.86 -0.69
C ILE A 495 -9.15 5.57 -0.24
N ASP A 496 -8.03 5.24 -0.83
CA ASP A 496 -6.85 6.07 -0.77
C ASP A 496 -6.31 6.35 -2.17
N ARG A 497 -5.83 7.56 -2.37
CA ARG A 497 -5.31 8.02 -3.64
C ARG A 497 -3.97 8.69 -3.51
N LEU A 498 -3.20 8.68 -4.58
CA LEU A 498 -1.99 9.46 -4.67
C LEU A 498 -2.32 10.96 -4.56
N ALA A 499 -1.53 11.70 -3.79
CA ALA A 499 -1.64 13.14 -3.69
C ALA A 499 -0.97 13.83 -4.89
N TYR A 500 -1.60 14.87 -5.41
CA TYR A 500 -1.07 15.70 -6.51
C TYR A 500 -0.86 17.12 -5.99
N PRO A 501 0.40 17.54 -5.77
CA PRO A 501 0.71 18.81 -5.12
C PRO A 501 0.05 20.03 -5.75
N GLU A 502 -0.04 20.04 -7.07
CA GLU A 502 -0.66 21.13 -7.84
C GLU A 502 -2.17 21.28 -7.61
N MET A 503 -2.83 20.22 -7.15
CA MET A 503 -4.27 20.20 -6.90
C MET A 503 -4.60 20.20 -5.41
N ASP A 504 -3.75 19.57 -4.58
CA ASP A 504 -4.05 19.26 -3.18
C ASP A 504 -3.40 20.22 -2.19
N TYR A 505 -2.28 20.89 -2.57
CA TYR A 505 -1.48 21.69 -1.63
C TYR A 505 -1.83 23.18 -1.65
N ALA A 506 -3.11 23.49 -1.79
CA ALA A 506 -3.56 24.85 -1.54
C ALA A 506 -3.37 25.21 -0.05
N PRO A 507 -2.97 26.46 0.28
CA PRO A 507 -2.74 26.87 1.66
C PRO A 507 -3.92 26.61 2.61
N GLU A 508 -5.14 26.75 2.10
CA GLU A 508 -6.38 26.50 2.83
C GLU A 508 -6.59 25.03 3.21
N ASN A 509 -5.92 24.09 2.53
CA ASN A 509 -6.00 22.67 2.79
C ASN A 509 -4.86 22.16 3.70
N VAL A 510 -3.89 23.01 4.02
CA VAL A 510 -2.76 22.65 4.87
C VAL A 510 -3.03 23.10 6.29
N VAL A 511 -3.14 22.13 7.20
CA VAL A 511 -3.36 22.36 8.62
C VAL A 511 -2.10 21.99 9.37
N GLU A 512 -1.63 22.88 10.23
CA GLU A 512 -0.48 22.65 11.10
C GLU A 512 -0.94 22.13 12.46
N PHE A 513 -0.39 21.00 12.87
CA PHE A 513 -0.56 20.43 14.20
C PHE A 513 0.77 20.43 14.94
N TRP A 514 0.71 20.52 16.26
CA TRP A 514 1.89 20.46 17.12
C TRP A 514 2.04 19.08 17.73
N ASN A 515 3.12 18.39 17.34
CA ASN A 515 3.47 17.09 17.90
C ASN A 515 4.39 17.32 19.12
N GLU A 516 3.96 16.91 20.30
CA GLU A 516 4.78 16.93 21.50
C GLU A 516 5.70 15.71 21.54
N LEU A 517 6.98 15.95 21.68
CA LEU A 517 7.99 14.92 21.76
C LEU A 517 8.21 14.49 23.21
N SER A 518 8.82 13.31 23.40
CA SER A 518 9.09 12.73 24.72
C SER A 518 9.93 13.63 25.67
N ASP A 519 10.60 14.63 25.14
CA ASP A 519 11.37 15.63 25.90
C ASP A 519 10.57 16.93 26.15
N GLY A 520 9.27 16.94 25.90
CA GLY A 520 8.39 18.11 26.06
C GLY A 520 8.53 19.18 24.96
N SER A 521 9.43 18.99 23.99
CA SER A 521 9.53 19.90 22.85
C SER A 521 8.40 19.67 21.85
N LYS A 522 7.94 20.75 21.19
CA LYS A 522 6.90 20.68 20.16
C LYS A 522 7.51 20.77 18.78
N GLU A 523 7.03 19.90 17.88
CA GLU A 523 7.37 19.96 16.45
C GLU A 523 6.10 20.22 15.64
N PRO A 524 6.10 21.19 14.71
CA PRO A 524 4.98 21.37 13.80
C PRO A 524 4.89 20.20 12.83
N VAL A 525 3.68 19.75 12.56
CA VAL A 525 3.36 18.75 11.53
C VAL A 525 2.30 19.37 10.64
N GLU A 526 2.70 19.71 9.45
CA GLU A 526 1.76 20.16 8.42
C GLU A 526 1.14 18.95 7.74
N THR A 527 -0.18 18.91 7.67
CA THR A 527 -0.94 17.83 7.03
C THR A 527 -1.97 18.42 6.07
N ILE A 528 -2.43 17.61 5.14
CA ILE A 528 -3.55 17.99 4.26
C ILE A 528 -4.84 17.49 4.90
N LEU A 529 -5.78 18.40 5.09
CA LEU A 529 -7.09 18.10 5.63
C LEU A 529 -8.14 19.03 5.02
N PHE A 530 -9.10 18.45 4.32
CA PHE A 530 -10.18 19.21 3.67
C PHE A 530 -11.37 19.39 4.62
N VAL A 531 -11.21 20.23 5.64
CA VAL A 531 -12.24 20.46 6.67
C VAL A 531 -13.33 21.42 6.21
N ASP A 532 -12.95 22.43 5.43
CA ASP A 532 -13.91 23.42 4.97
C ASP A 532 -14.73 22.89 3.80
N LYS A 533 -16.02 22.68 4.02
CA LYS A 533 -16.96 22.26 2.98
C LYS A 533 -17.20 23.32 1.90
N GLY A 534 -16.87 24.58 2.19
CA GLY A 534 -16.94 25.67 1.23
C GLY A 534 -15.81 25.66 0.21
N VAL A 535 -14.70 24.98 0.50
CA VAL A 535 -13.59 24.81 -0.44
C VAL A 535 -13.76 23.50 -1.21
N PRO A 536 -13.89 23.54 -2.55
CA PRO A 536 -14.08 22.33 -3.35
C PRO A 536 -12.83 21.45 -3.27
N ASN A 537 -12.99 20.19 -2.89
CA ASN A 537 -11.97 19.18 -3.09
C ASN A 537 -12.15 18.57 -4.48
N LYS A 538 -11.57 19.22 -5.48
CA LYS A 538 -11.75 18.90 -6.90
C LYS A 538 -11.47 17.43 -7.23
N LEU A 539 -10.37 16.86 -6.72
CA LEU A 539 -10.01 15.48 -7.03
C LEU A 539 -10.90 14.47 -6.29
N GLN A 540 -11.34 14.80 -5.06
CA GLN A 540 -12.31 13.95 -4.36
C GLN A 540 -13.65 13.90 -5.10
N ASP A 541 -14.15 15.05 -5.59
CA ASP A 541 -15.40 15.13 -6.34
C ASP A 541 -15.26 14.38 -7.67
N LEU A 542 -14.13 14.47 -8.35
CA LEU A 542 -13.81 13.71 -9.56
C LEU A 542 -13.85 12.19 -9.29
N ILE A 543 -13.22 11.74 -8.21
CA ILE A 543 -13.20 10.32 -7.81
C ILE A 543 -14.61 9.86 -7.43
N MET A 544 -15.36 10.64 -6.67
CA MET A 544 -16.74 10.29 -6.31
C MET A 544 -17.63 10.13 -7.52
N SER A 545 -17.59 11.08 -8.44
CA SER A 545 -18.35 11.02 -9.69
C SER A 545 -17.99 9.80 -10.53
N MET A 546 -16.69 9.50 -10.65
CA MET A 546 -16.18 8.31 -11.32
C MET A 546 -16.69 7.03 -10.66
N LEU A 547 -16.53 6.88 -9.34
CA LEU A 547 -16.93 5.68 -8.61
C LEU A 547 -18.43 5.44 -8.68
N VAL A 548 -19.25 6.49 -8.62
CA VAL A 548 -20.71 6.42 -8.79
C VAL A 548 -21.07 5.95 -10.20
N ALA A 549 -20.40 6.46 -11.24
CA ALA A 549 -20.61 6.02 -12.61
C ALA A 549 -20.19 4.57 -12.85
N MET A 550 -19.16 4.11 -12.16
CA MET A 550 -18.65 2.73 -12.23
C MET A 550 -19.35 1.75 -11.26
N ALA A 551 -20.28 2.21 -10.42
CA ALA A 551 -21.00 1.34 -9.49
C ALA A 551 -22.14 0.58 -10.20
N PRO A 552 -22.10 -0.76 -10.27
CA PRO A 552 -23.14 -1.53 -10.94
C PRO A 552 -24.37 -1.64 -10.04
N LEU A 553 -25.46 -0.99 -10.42
CA LEU A 553 -26.74 -1.08 -9.71
C LEU A 553 -27.54 -2.34 -10.07
N SER A 554 -27.24 -2.95 -11.21
CA SER A 554 -27.97 -4.09 -11.79
C SER A 554 -27.38 -5.46 -11.47
N ILE A 555 -26.19 -5.52 -10.89
CA ILE A 555 -25.51 -6.79 -10.54
C ILE A 555 -25.53 -6.96 -9.02
N PRO A 556 -26.36 -7.88 -8.46
CA PRO A 556 -26.49 -8.02 -7.01
C PRO A 556 -25.17 -8.31 -6.29
N GLU A 557 -24.30 -9.15 -6.86
CA GLU A 557 -23.02 -9.53 -6.26
C GLU A 557 -22.01 -8.39 -6.23
N ALA A 558 -22.22 -7.36 -7.05
CA ALA A 558 -21.35 -6.20 -7.16
C ALA A 558 -22.03 -4.91 -6.70
N PHE A 559 -23.17 -5.01 -6.02
CA PHE A 559 -23.93 -3.84 -5.56
C PHE A 559 -23.07 -2.88 -4.72
N GLY A 560 -22.95 -1.65 -5.20
CA GLY A 560 -22.15 -0.61 -4.54
C GLY A 560 -20.64 -0.84 -4.55
N HIS A 561 -20.17 -1.74 -5.39
CA HIS A 561 -18.76 -1.98 -5.62
C HIS A 561 -18.29 -1.31 -6.92
N ASN A 562 -16.97 -1.24 -7.12
CA ASN A 562 -16.38 -0.76 -8.38
C ASN A 562 -16.44 -1.87 -9.44
N LYS A 563 -17.15 -1.62 -10.54
CA LYS A 563 -17.33 -2.61 -11.62
C LYS A 563 -16.01 -2.98 -12.34
N PRO A 564 -15.08 -2.07 -12.64
CA PRO A 564 -13.76 -2.45 -13.17
C PRO A 564 -13.04 -3.50 -12.32
N LEU A 565 -12.97 -3.31 -11.00
CA LEU A 565 -12.34 -4.27 -10.09
C LEU A 565 -13.13 -5.57 -10.00
N PHE A 566 -14.45 -5.52 -10.03
CA PHE A 566 -15.28 -6.72 -10.08
C PHE A 566 -15.01 -7.56 -11.34
N ILE A 567 -14.86 -6.93 -12.51
CA ILE A 567 -14.51 -7.63 -13.76
C ILE A 567 -13.11 -8.21 -13.65
N ALA A 568 -12.13 -7.46 -13.15
CA ALA A 568 -10.77 -7.94 -12.96
C ALA A 568 -10.72 -9.17 -12.03
N ASP A 569 -11.46 -9.15 -10.91
CA ASP A 569 -11.62 -10.29 -9.99
C ASP A 569 -12.22 -11.52 -10.69
N LYS A 570 -13.24 -11.35 -11.54
CA LYS A 570 -13.84 -12.46 -12.30
C LYS A 570 -12.85 -13.08 -13.28
N VAL A 571 -12.06 -12.27 -13.99
CA VAL A 571 -10.98 -12.74 -14.87
C VAL A 571 -9.90 -13.45 -14.08
N ALA A 572 -9.48 -12.88 -12.95
CA ALA A 572 -8.52 -13.47 -12.03
C ALA A 572 -8.98 -14.84 -11.52
N LYS A 573 -10.24 -14.97 -11.09
CA LYS A 573 -10.85 -16.23 -10.65
C LYS A 573 -10.98 -17.28 -11.74
N TRP A 574 -11.24 -16.88 -12.97
CA TRP A 574 -11.24 -17.79 -14.09
C TRP A 574 -9.83 -18.37 -14.32
N ASN A 575 -8.82 -17.54 -14.34
CA ASN A 575 -7.42 -17.96 -14.45
C ASN A 575 -6.97 -18.79 -13.24
N TYR A 576 -7.40 -18.44 -12.02
CA TYR A 576 -7.16 -19.22 -10.80
C TYR A 576 -7.54 -20.69 -10.99
N SER A 577 -8.71 -20.98 -11.56
CA SER A 577 -9.19 -22.34 -11.74
C SER A 577 -8.30 -23.18 -12.69
N GLN A 578 -7.68 -22.53 -13.68
CA GLN A 578 -6.77 -23.15 -14.63
C GLN A 578 -5.42 -23.46 -13.95
N PHE A 579 -4.82 -22.46 -13.32
CA PHE A 579 -3.51 -22.58 -12.69
C PHE A 579 -3.52 -23.45 -11.43
N LYS A 580 -4.62 -23.46 -10.68
CA LYS A 580 -4.81 -24.38 -9.56
C LYS A 580 -4.63 -25.83 -10.01
N ARG A 581 -5.22 -26.22 -11.14
CA ARG A 581 -5.06 -27.59 -11.68
C ARG A 581 -3.62 -27.90 -12.01
N ILE A 582 -2.88 -26.95 -12.58
CA ILE A 582 -1.45 -27.13 -12.91
C ILE A 582 -0.65 -27.35 -11.63
N VAL A 583 -0.84 -26.49 -10.63
CA VAL A 583 -0.16 -26.59 -9.33
C VAL A 583 -0.47 -27.93 -8.65
N ASP A 584 -1.75 -28.31 -8.59
CA ASP A 584 -2.18 -29.58 -7.97
C ASP A 584 -1.61 -30.80 -8.70
N THR A 585 -1.68 -30.81 -10.04
CA THR A 585 -1.14 -31.92 -10.85
C THR A 585 0.38 -32.03 -10.67
N THR A 586 1.10 -30.91 -10.62
CA THR A 586 2.55 -30.91 -10.39
C THR A 586 2.87 -31.43 -8.99
N ALA A 587 2.13 -31.03 -7.98
CA ALA A 587 2.29 -31.52 -6.61
C ALA A 587 2.04 -33.03 -6.53
N ASP A 588 0.97 -33.52 -7.15
CA ASP A 588 0.64 -34.95 -7.19
C ASP A 588 1.69 -35.76 -7.94
N TRP A 589 2.24 -35.21 -9.04
CA TRP A 589 3.34 -35.84 -9.74
C TRP A 589 4.58 -35.98 -8.87
N ILE A 590 4.96 -34.93 -8.12
CA ILE A 590 6.09 -34.98 -7.19
C ILE A 590 5.84 -36.02 -6.09
N LEU A 591 4.65 -36.06 -5.50
CA LEU A 591 4.29 -37.02 -4.45
C LEU A 591 4.25 -38.47 -4.94
N ASN A 592 3.90 -38.71 -6.19
CA ASN A 592 3.85 -40.03 -6.80
C ASN A 592 5.22 -40.50 -7.32
N ASN A 593 6.21 -39.60 -7.47
CA ASN A 593 7.55 -39.97 -7.88
C ASN A 593 8.34 -40.55 -6.69
N HIS A 594 8.69 -41.84 -6.77
CA HIS A 594 9.35 -42.56 -5.67
C HIS A 594 10.67 -41.95 -5.20
N LYS A 595 11.43 -41.32 -6.11
CA LYS A 595 12.71 -40.68 -5.76
C LYS A 595 12.48 -39.37 -5.03
N LEU A 596 11.57 -38.52 -5.53
CA LEU A 596 11.24 -37.22 -4.95
C LEU A 596 10.45 -37.37 -3.64
N ARG A 597 9.51 -38.34 -3.60
CA ARG A 597 8.73 -38.66 -2.40
C ARG A 597 9.59 -39.05 -1.20
N ARG A 598 10.67 -39.82 -1.41
CA ARG A 598 11.60 -40.17 -0.32
C ARG A 598 12.20 -38.91 0.32
N PHE A 599 12.67 -37.99 -0.52
CA PHE A 599 13.24 -36.73 -0.04
C PHE A 599 12.23 -35.91 0.78
N ILE A 600 11.02 -35.77 0.28
CA ILE A 600 9.93 -35.03 0.94
C ILE A 600 9.52 -35.69 2.28
N PHE A 601 9.44 -37.02 2.33
CA PHE A 601 9.08 -37.73 3.57
C PHE A 601 10.11 -37.59 4.69
N TYR A 602 11.38 -37.43 4.37
CA TYR A 602 12.41 -37.20 5.38
C TYR A 602 12.32 -35.82 6.01
N MET A 603 11.80 -34.85 5.30
CA MET A 603 11.70 -33.46 5.76
C MET A 603 10.38 -33.15 6.49
N SER A 604 9.39 -34.06 6.48
CA SER A 604 8.09 -33.79 7.09
C SER A 604 8.09 -34.04 8.60
N THR A 605 7.58 -33.06 9.33
CA THR A 605 7.31 -33.23 10.76
C THR A 605 6.06 -34.07 11.00
N PHE A 606 5.98 -34.76 12.14
CA PHE A 606 4.79 -35.55 12.53
C PHE A 606 3.51 -34.70 12.59
N ARG A 607 3.65 -33.41 12.89
CA ARG A 607 2.56 -32.43 12.97
C ARG A 607 1.93 -32.17 11.60
N GLU A 608 2.75 -32.01 10.57
CA GLU A 608 2.28 -31.75 9.19
C GLU A 608 1.56 -32.96 8.62
N ARG A 609 2.08 -34.16 8.87
CA ARG A 609 1.41 -35.41 8.49
C ARG A 609 0.02 -35.50 9.10
N ARG A 610 -0.12 -35.15 10.39
CA ARG A 610 -1.40 -35.13 11.09
C ARG A 610 -2.35 -34.09 10.50
N ALA A 611 -1.88 -32.87 10.25
CA ALA A 611 -2.68 -31.82 9.65
C ALA A 611 -3.19 -32.19 8.25
N THR A 612 -2.35 -32.82 7.42
CA THR A 612 -2.73 -33.30 6.08
C THR A 612 -3.78 -34.40 6.15
N ILE A 613 -3.64 -35.35 7.09
CA ILE A 613 -4.62 -36.42 7.29
C ILE A 613 -5.96 -35.87 7.82
N GLU A 614 -5.90 -34.90 8.74
CA GLU A 614 -7.10 -34.25 9.28
C GLU A 614 -7.83 -33.40 8.22
N ALA A 615 -7.08 -32.71 7.35
CA ALA A 615 -7.64 -31.96 6.22
C ALA A 615 -8.33 -32.91 5.22
N ALA A 616 -7.67 -34.00 4.81
CA ALA A 616 -8.23 -34.99 3.93
C ALA A 616 -9.51 -35.65 4.49
N ARG A 617 -9.57 -35.88 5.81
CA ARG A 617 -10.79 -36.37 6.49
C ARG A 617 -11.92 -35.35 6.53
N ARG A 618 -11.63 -34.05 6.47
CA ARG A 618 -12.65 -32.98 6.45
C ARG A 618 -13.21 -32.71 5.05
N GLU A 619 -12.43 -33.00 4.01
CA GLU A 619 -12.86 -32.80 2.61
C GLU A 619 -13.73 -33.93 2.05
N GLY A 620 -14.16 -34.85 2.88
CA GLY A 620 -15.30 -35.71 2.57
C GLY A 620 -14.94 -36.97 1.83
N VAL A 621 -14.16 -37.59 2.41
CA VAL A 621 -14.35 -39.00 2.33
C VAL A 621 -15.21 -39.42 3.51
#